data_2afd5953bb86f751959cfa7dd66e6de7
#
_entry.id   2afd5953bb86f751959cfa7dd66e6de7
#
_cell.length_a   1.000
_cell.length_b   1.000
_cell.length_c   1.000
_cell.angle_alpha   90.00
_cell.angle_beta   90.00
_cell.angle_gamma   90.00
#
_symmetry.space_group_name_H-M   'P 1'
#
loop_
_entity.id
_entity.type
_entity.pdbx_description
1 polymer ?
#
loop_
_entity_poly.entity_id
_entity_poly.type
_entity_poly.pdbx_seq_one_letter_code
_entity_poly.pdbx_strand_id
1 'polypeptide(L)'
;MLENENGRSNLSSMLDGYQKSNNNSINLHLAKDQKLIIKRTDQVSLEPIPVKTTTTLKQGLYIVGADIKPGRYIAKQTSKDSTNNLTLYNDNYRLKTNEILTNRKMKSSKSVKPKPQTAIDIKKNDIITIYGKGTTQLEPQ
;
A
#
# COMPACT_ATOMS: atom_id res chain seq x y z
N MET A 1 -3.39 6.93 -10.69
CA MET A 1 -2.59 8.05 -10.15
C MET A 1 -3.51 8.96 -9.38
N LEU A 2 -3.09 9.39 -8.19
CA LEU A 2 -3.80 10.39 -7.41
C LEU A 2 -3.11 11.75 -7.55
N GLU A 3 -3.87 12.80 -7.81
CA GLU A 3 -3.39 14.18 -7.87
C GLU A 3 -4.05 15.01 -6.77
N ASN A 4 -3.32 15.99 -6.26
CA ASN A 4 -3.86 17.03 -5.38
C ASN A 4 -4.41 18.22 -6.19
N GLU A 5 -4.96 19.21 -5.50
CA GLU A 5 -5.53 20.45 -6.09
C GLU A 5 -4.56 21.18 -7.04
N ASN A 6 -3.26 21.02 -6.86
CA ASN A 6 -2.21 21.66 -7.67
C ASN A 6 -1.78 20.81 -8.86
N GLY A 7 -2.48 19.72 -9.19
CA GLY A 7 -2.16 18.83 -10.30
C GLY A 7 -0.89 17.99 -10.09
N ARG A 8 -0.33 17.96 -8.87
CA ARG A 8 0.84 17.13 -8.58
C ARG A 8 0.41 15.71 -8.28
N SER A 9 1.00 14.78 -9.00
CA SER A 9 0.84 13.35 -8.74
C SER A 9 1.54 12.99 -7.43
N ASN A 10 0.77 12.51 -6.47
CA ASN A 10 1.29 12.15 -5.16
C ASN A 10 1.65 10.67 -5.07
N LEU A 11 0.79 9.82 -5.63
CA LEU A 11 0.97 8.37 -5.61
C LEU A 11 0.53 7.78 -6.94
N SER A 12 1.26 6.79 -7.41
CA SER A 12 0.89 6.00 -8.58
C SER A 12 0.89 4.52 -8.23
N SER A 13 -0.01 3.78 -8.85
CA SER A 13 -0.06 2.33 -8.79
C SER A 13 -0.40 1.76 -10.14
N MET A 14 0.01 0.53 -10.39
CA MET A 14 -0.23 -0.16 -11.63
C MET A 14 -1.15 -1.35 -11.40
N LEU A 15 -2.22 -1.41 -12.19
CA LEU A 15 -3.07 -2.58 -12.32
C LEU A 15 -2.63 -3.33 -13.58
N ASP A 16 -2.36 -4.62 -13.43
CA ASP A 16 -2.04 -5.48 -14.55
C ASP A 16 -3.28 -6.29 -14.95
N GLY A 17 -3.95 -5.85 -16.00
CA GLY A 17 -5.08 -6.55 -16.61
C GLY A 17 -4.67 -7.71 -17.53
N TYR A 18 -3.37 -7.90 -17.74
CA TYR A 18 -2.86 -8.90 -18.66
C TYR A 18 -2.59 -10.22 -17.95
N GLN A 19 -3.43 -11.19 -18.19
CA GLN A 19 -3.27 -12.63 -17.95
C GLN A 19 -2.70 -13.07 -16.60
N LYS A 20 -3.51 -13.70 -15.77
CA LYS A 20 -3.11 -14.50 -14.60
C LYS A 20 -2.35 -13.77 -13.48
N SER A 21 -2.19 -12.45 -13.52
CA SER A 21 -1.69 -11.73 -12.37
C SER A 21 -2.84 -11.48 -11.39
N ASN A 22 -2.58 -11.67 -10.11
CA ASN A 22 -3.56 -11.36 -9.06
C ASN A 22 -3.67 -9.85 -8.76
N ASN A 23 -3.10 -9.01 -9.62
CA ASN A 23 -3.05 -7.55 -9.49
C ASN A 23 -4.12 -6.86 -10.33
N ASN A 24 -5.31 -7.46 -10.43
CA ASN A 24 -6.44 -6.91 -11.19
C ASN A 24 -7.34 -5.97 -10.36
N SER A 25 -7.08 -5.84 -9.08
CA SER A 25 -7.80 -4.91 -8.20
C SER A 25 -6.88 -4.22 -7.21
N ILE A 26 -7.26 -3.04 -6.79
CA ILE A 26 -6.54 -2.23 -5.80
C ILE A 26 -7.56 -1.49 -4.92
N ASN A 27 -7.34 -1.49 -3.62
CA ASN A 27 -8.10 -0.68 -2.70
C ASN A 27 -7.54 0.76 -2.69
N LEU A 28 -8.41 1.73 -2.85
CA LEU A 28 -8.04 3.15 -2.84
C LEU A 28 -8.91 3.90 -1.83
N HIS A 29 -8.28 4.75 -1.04
CA HIS A 29 -8.97 5.76 -0.26
C HIS A 29 -8.86 7.10 -1.01
N LEU A 30 -10.00 7.63 -1.43
CA LEU A 30 -10.08 8.95 -2.06
C LEU A 30 -10.58 9.95 -1.03
N ALA A 31 -9.75 10.89 -0.65
CA ALA A 31 -10.17 12.01 0.16
C ALA A 31 -10.91 13.05 -0.70
N LYS A 32 -11.65 13.95 -0.03
CA LYS A 32 -12.23 15.12 -0.69
C LYS A 32 -11.13 15.87 -1.47
N ASP A 33 -11.49 16.37 -2.63
CA ASP A 33 -10.62 17.19 -3.51
C ASP A 33 -9.42 16.42 -4.10
N GLN A 34 -9.38 15.09 -3.99
CA GLN A 34 -8.44 14.25 -4.73
C GLN A 34 -9.01 13.82 -6.08
N LYS A 35 -8.13 13.80 -7.08
CA LYS A 35 -8.45 13.38 -8.45
C LYS A 35 -7.79 12.03 -8.74
N LEU A 36 -8.60 11.06 -9.14
CA LEU A 36 -8.12 9.77 -9.65
C LEU A 36 -7.91 9.88 -11.16
N ILE A 37 -6.69 9.61 -11.61
CA ILE A 37 -6.37 9.55 -13.03
C ILE A 37 -6.07 8.11 -13.40
N ILE A 38 -6.83 7.59 -14.37
CA ILE A 38 -6.69 6.24 -14.93
C ILE A 38 -6.15 6.38 -16.34
N LYS A 39 -5.08 5.66 -16.65
CA LYS A 39 -4.43 5.72 -17.96
C LYS A 39 -4.14 4.32 -18.48
N ARG A 40 -4.10 4.16 -19.80
CA ARG A 40 -3.69 2.94 -20.50
C ARG A 40 -4.54 1.72 -20.15
N THR A 41 -5.84 1.92 -20.07
CA THR A 41 -6.81 0.83 -19.86
C THR A 41 -8.09 1.13 -20.64
N ASP A 42 -8.71 0.08 -21.13
CA ASP A 42 -9.96 0.18 -21.89
C ASP A 42 -11.18 0.20 -20.99
N GLN A 43 -11.06 -0.44 -19.82
CA GLN A 43 -12.17 -0.54 -18.86
C GLN A 43 -11.67 -0.66 -17.42
N VAL A 44 -12.30 0.09 -16.52
CA VAL A 44 -12.11 -0.01 -15.06
C VAL A 44 -13.47 0.05 -14.40
N SER A 45 -13.70 -0.85 -13.46
CA SER A 45 -14.85 -0.80 -12.55
C SER A 45 -14.43 -0.17 -11.23
N LEU A 46 -15.23 0.74 -10.71
CA LEU A 46 -15.07 1.33 -9.38
C LEU A 46 -16.23 0.84 -8.50
N GLU A 47 -15.89 0.16 -7.42
CA GLU A 47 -16.86 -0.33 -6.46
C GLU A 47 -16.61 0.35 -5.10
N PRO A 48 -17.61 1.04 -4.51
CA PRO A 48 -17.46 1.58 -3.17
C PRO A 48 -17.38 0.44 -2.16
N ILE A 49 -16.39 0.50 -1.28
CA ILE A 49 -16.26 -0.41 -0.14
C ILE A 49 -16.51 0.35 1.16
N PRO A 50 -17.18 -0.27 2.15
CA PRO A 50 -17.40 0.36 3.44
C PRO A 50 -16.07 0.72 4.11
N VAL A 51 -15.96 1.93 4.63
CA VAL A 51 -14.80 2.35 5.43
C VAL A 51 -14.83 1.54 6.73
N LYS A 52 -13.85 0.68 6.89
CA LYS A 52 -13.67 -0.17 8.08
C LYS A 52 -12.18 -0.28 8.38
N THR A 53 -11.83 -0.04 9.64
CA THR A 53 -10.44 -0.22 10.07
C THR A 53 -10.01 -1.67 9.90
N THR A 54 -8.82 -1.87 9.36
CA THR A 54 -8.24 -3.20 9.15
C THR A 54 -6.79 -3.24 9.61
N THR A 55 -6.34 -4.42 9.96
CA THR A 55 -4.92 -4.74 10.21
C THR A 55 -4.37 -5.70 9.16
N THR A 56 -5.21 -6.11 8.20
CA THR A 56 -4.84 -7.01 7.10
C THR A 56 -4.81 -6.21 5.80
N LEU A 57 -3.62 -5.99 5.28
CA LEU A 57 -3.40 -5.14 4.11
C LEU A 57 -3.09 -5.99 2.88
N LYS A 58 -3.85 -5.75 1.82
CA LYS A 58 -3.57 -6.24 0.46
C LYS A 58 -3.04 -5.08 -0.38
N GLN A 59 -2.77 -5.32 -1.66
CA GLN A 59 -2.39 -4.26 -2.57
C GLN A 59 -3.38 -3.09 -2.50
N GLY A 60 -2.87 -1.89 -2.24
CA GLY A 60 -3.71 -0.71 -2.12
C GLY A 60 -3.04 0.46 -1.42
N LEU A 61 -3.83 1.49 -1.25
CA LEU A 61 -3.50 2.70 -0.51
C LEU A 61 -4.44 2.82 0.69
N TYR A 62 -3.86 3.07 1.85
CA TYR A 62 -4.55 3.14 3.14
C TYR A 62 -4.21 4.44 3.85
N ILE A 63 -5.22 5.07 4.45
CA ILE A 63 -5.06 6.28 5.27
C ILE A 63 -5.14 5.90 6.73
N VAL A 64 -4.10 6.24 7.48
CA VAL A 64 -4.08 6.02 8.94
C VAL A 64 -5.04 6.98 9.63
N GLY A 65 -5.90 6.45 10.46
CA GLY A 65 -7.02 7.16 11.09
C GLY A 65 -8.37 6.91 10.41
N ALA A 66 -8.36 6.47 9.15
CA ALA A 66 -9.57 6.02 8.45
C ALA A 66 -9.57 4.49 8.29
N ASP A 67 -8.56 3.95 7.62
CA ASP A 67 -8.47 2.52 7.28
C ASP A 67 -7.68 1.72 8.32
N ILE A 68 -6.76 2.37 9.03
CA ILE A 68 -5.88 1.74 10.03
C ILE A 68 -5.82 2.66 11.25
N LYS A 69 -5.90 2.09 12.45
CA LYS A 69 -5.71 2.89 13.68
C LYS A 69 -4.25 3.33 13.81
N PRO A 70 -3.99 4.58 14.25
CA PRO A 70 -2.63 5.00 14.58
C PRO A 70 -2.02 4.12 15.68
N GLY A 71 -0.71 3.92 15.65
CA GLY A 71 -0.01 3.12 16.66
C GLY A 71 1.31 2.54 16.16
N ARG A 72 1.90 1.70 17.00
CA ARG A 72 3.09 0.92 16.67
C ARG A 72 2.69 -0.48 16.27
N TYR A 73 3.27 -0.97 15.21
CA TYR A 73 2.95 -2.29 14.65
C TYR A 73 4.21 -3.01 14.17
N ILE A 74 4.14 -4.33 14.19
CA ILE A 74 4.97 -5.17 13.32
C ILE A 74 4.19 -5.44 12.05
N ALA A 75 4.68 -4.96 10.93
CA ALA A 75 4.16 -5.29 9.60
C ALA A 75 4.83 -6.58 9.11
N LYS A 76 4.04 -7.62 8.88
CA LYS A 76 4.53 -8.97 8.60
C LYS A 76 3.92 -9.52 7.31
N GLN A 77 4.77 -10.07 6.45
CA GLN A 77 4.29 -10.81 5.28
C GLN A 77 3.75 -12.18 5.72
N THR A 78 2.47 -12.44 5.46
CA THR A 78 1.81 -13.68 5.87
C THR A 78 1.54 -14.65 4.73
N SER A 79 1.51 -14.18 3.49
CA SER A 79 1.32 -15.05 2.34
C SER A 79 2.57 -15.82 2.00
N LYS A 80 2.40 -17.13 1.77
CA LYS A 80 3.50 -17.99 1.35
C LYS A 80 4.04 -17.55 -0.01
N ASP A 81 5.36 -17.59 -0.15
CA ASP A 81 6.08 -17.33 -1.41
C ASP A 81 5.73 -15.98 -2.08
N SER A 82 5.31 -15.01 -1.30
CA SER A 82 4.92 -13.69 -1.78
C SER A 82 5.86 -12.60 -1.29
N THR A 83 5.86 -11.52 -2.04
CA THR A 83 6.64 -10.31 -1.74
C THR A 83 5.74 -9.11 -1.87
N ASN A 84 5.77 -8.24 -0.87
CA ASN A 84 5.12 -6.94 -0.88
C ASN A 84 6.16 -5.84 -0.69
N ASN A 85 5.97 -4.74 -1.40
CA ASN A 85 6.62 -3.48 -1.07
C ASN A 85 5.66 -2.69 -0.18
N LEU A 86 6.08 -2.39 1.05
CA LEU A 86 5.39 -1.51 1.99
C LEU A 86 6.08 -0.17 1.97
N THR A 87 5.34 0.88 1.62
CA THR A 87 5.85 2.24 1.68
C THR A 87 4.97 3.07 2.62
N LEU A 88 5.60 3.80 3.52
CA LEU A 88 4.96 4.68 4.47
C LEU A 88 5.36 6.12 4.16
N TYR A 89 4.37 6.99 3.99
CA TYR A 89 4.51 8.43 3.82
C TYR A 89 3.85 9.16 4.98
N ASN A 90 4.31 10.36 5.28
CA ASN A 90 3.57 11.26 6.14
C ASN A 90 2.43 11.96 5.36
N ASP A 91 1.64 12.79 6.04
CA ASP A 91 0.54 13.59 5.50
C ASP A 91 0.96 14.58 4.40
N ASN A 92 2.24 14.95 4.33
CA ASN A 92 2.82 15.79 3.28
C ASN A 92 3.47 14.97 2.15
N TYR A 93 3.15 13.68 2.04
CA TYR A 93 3.70 12.74 1.05
C TYR A 93 5.23 12.58 1.09
N ARG A 94 5.84 12.86 2.25
CA ARG A 94 7.28 12.59 2.44
C ARG A 94 7.47 11.16 2.88
N LEU A 95 8.41 10.49 2.24
CA LEU A 95 8.76 9.11 2.55
C LEU A 95 9.30 8.99 3.98
N LYS A 96 8.68 8.10 4.77
CA LYS A 96 9.15 7.70 6.10
C LYS A 96 9.87 6.36 6.06
N THR A 97 9.32 5.40 5.32
CA THR A 97 9.82 4.02 5.28
C THR A 97 9.49 3.40 3.94
N ASN A 98 10.42 2.62 3.41
CA ASN A 98 10.20 1.79 2.23
C ASN A 98 10.86 0.42 2.46
N GLU A 99 10.06 -0.62 2.55
CA GLU A 99 10.49 -1.96 2.94
C GLU A 99 9.96 -3.02 1.99
N ILE A 100 10.81 -3.98 1.68
CA ILE A 100 10.40 -5.19 0.97
C ILE A 100 10.14 -6.30 1.99
N LEU A 101 8.88 -6.68 2.13
CA LEU A 101 8.44 -7.75 3.01
C LEU A 101 8.28 -9.04 2.22
N THR A 102 9.00 -10.08 2.61
CA THR A 102 8.95 -11.36 1.90
C THR A 102 9.30 -12.54 2.81
N ASN A 103 8.63 -13.65 2.58
CA ASN A 103 8.99 -14.96 3.16
C ASN A 103 9.90 -15.78 2.24
N ARG A 104 10.25 -15.24 1.07
CA ARG A 104 11.15 -15.91 0.12
C ARG A 104 12.60 -15.66 0.47
N LYS A 105 13.47 -16.64 0.20
CA LYS A 105 14.91 -16.40 0.17
C LYS A 105 15.24 -15.57 -1.06
N MET A 106 15.60 -14.32 -0.85
CA MET A 106 16.01 -13.39 -1.91
C MET A 106 17.45 -12.93 -1.66
N LYS A 107 18.18 -12.70 -2.75
CA LYS A 107 19.49 -12.07 -2.65
C LYS A 107 19.31 -10.61 -2.21
N SER A 108 20.00 -10.22 -1.15
CA SER A 108 20.05 -8.83 -0.71
C SER A 108 20.91 -8.01 -1.68
N SER A 109 20.47 -6.80 -1.98
CA SER A 109 21.29 -5.78 -2.63
C SER A 109 21.87 -4.84 -1.58
N LYS A 110 22.83 -3.98 -2.00
CA LYS A 110 23.40 -2.98 -1.09
C LYS A 110 22.37 -1.97 -0.55
N SER A 111 21.33 -1.70 -1.33
CA SER A 111 20.30 -0.69 -1.04
C SER A 111 19.03 -1.23 -0.41
N VAL A 112 18.71 -2.52 -0.61
CA VAL A 112 17.46 -3.13 -0.13
C VAL A 112 17.74 -4.51 0.45
N LYS A 113 17.31 -4.71 1.70
CA LYS A 113 17.39 -5.99 2.41
C LYS A 113 15.98 -6.53 2.63
N PRO A 114 15.51 -7.47 1.80
CA PRO A 114 14.21 -8.10 2.01
C PRO A 114 14.17 -8.82 3.35
N LYS A 115 13.04 -8.68 4.06
CA LYS A 115 12.84 -9.27 5.39
C LYS A 115 11.38 -9.71 5.55
N PRO A 116 11.07 -10.69 6.43
CA PRO A 116 9.69 -11.16 6.59
C PRO A 116 8.81 -10.16 7.33
N GLN A 117 9.40 -9.27 8.14
CA GLN A 117 8.66 -8.32 8.95
C GLN A 117 9.48 -7.06 9.26
N THR A 118 8.80 -5.97 9.60
CA THR A 118 9.40 -4.70 10.02
C THR A 118 8.54 -3.99 11.04
N ALA A 119 9.17 -3.29 11.99
CA ALA A 119 8.46 -2.41 12.90
C ALA A 119 8.14 -1.07 12.20
N ILE A 120 6.92 -0.59 12.38
CA ILE A 120 6.48 0.71 11.88
C ILE A 120 5.76 1.49 12.99
N ASP A 121 5.96 2.80 12.99
CA ASP A 121 5.22 3.75 13.84
C ASP A 121 4.40 4.66 12.93
N ILE A 122 3.08 4.51 12.98
CA ILE A 122 2.14 5.18 12.09
C ILE A 122 1.26 6.17 12.86
N LYS A 123 1.15 7.37 12.33
CA LYS A 123 0.39 8.47 12.90
C LYS A 123 -0.85 8.76 12.08
N LYS A 124 -1.82 9.43 12.67
CA LYS A 124 -3.01 9.90 11.95
C LYS A 124 -2.60 10.69 10.70
N ASN A 125 -3.29 10.44 9.60
CA ASN A 125 -3.07 10.97 8.25
C ASN A 125 -1.78 10.48 7.54
N ASP A 126 -0.99 9.61 8.15
CA ASP A 126 0.03 8.88 7.40
C ASP A 126 -0.63 8.03 6.31
N ILE A 127 0.12 7.77 5.25
CA ILE A 127 -0.35 7.00 4.09
C ILE A 127 0.52 5.76 3.96
N ILE A 128 -0.12 4.60 3.95
CA ILE A 128 0.53 3.32 3.67
C ILE A 128 0.17 2.87 2.27
N THR A 129 1.16 2.53 1.46
CA THR A 129 0.93 1.83 0.20
C THR A 129 1.50 0.43 0.27
N ILE A 130 0.74 -0.53 -0.19
CA ILE A 130 1.16 -1.92 -0.37
C ILE A 130 1.11 -2.23 -1.86
N TYR A 131 2.24 -2.66 -2.39
CA TYR A 131 2.34 -3.15 -3.77
C TYR A 131 2.89 -4.57 -3.78
N GLY A 132 2.14 -5.48 -4.36
CA GLY A 132 2.50 -6.90 -4.47
C GLY A 132 1.32 -7.84 -4.31
N LYS A 133 1.58 -9.14 -4.45
CA LYS A 133 0.52 -10.18 -4.48
C LYS A 133 0.17 -10.75 -3.11
N GLY A 134 0.96 -10.42 -2.10
CA GLY A 134 0.81 -11.00 -0.77
C GLY A 134 -0.10 -10.20 0.14
N THR A 135 -0.28 -10.72 1.33
CA THR A 135 -0.98 -10.07 2.43
C THR A 135 0.01 -9.64 3.49
N THR A 136 -0.07 -8.39 3.90
CA THR A 136 0.68 -7.84 5.03
C THR A 136 -0.23 -7.73 6.24
N GLN A 137 0.13 -8.38 7.34
CA GLN A 137 -0.58 -8.28 8.61
C GLN A 137 0.11 -7.24 9.50
N LEU A 138 -0.67 -6.37 10.12
CA LEU A 138 -0.22 -5.43 11.14
C LEU A 138 -0.53 -6.02 12.52
N GLU A 139 0.49 -6.33 13.30
CA GLU A 139 0.38 -6.82 14.68
C GLU A 139 0.68 -5.64 15.63
N PRO A 140 -0.28 -5.20 16.47
CA PRO A 140 -0.06 -4.12 17.44
C PRO A 140 1.07 -4.47 18.43
N GLN A 141 1.87 -3.47 18.79
CA GLN A 141 2.91 -3.55 19.82
C GLN A 141 2.47 -2.89 21.12
#